data_09bb783f7351b0c270ca48d60eb8baa0
#
_entry.id   09bb783f7351b0c270ca48d60eb8baa0
#
_cell.length_a   1.000
_cell.length_b   1.000
_cell.length_c   1.000
_cell.angle_alpha   90.00
_cell.angle_beta   90.00
_cell.angle_gamma   90.00
#
_symmetry.space_group_name_H-M   'P 1'
#
loop_
_entity.id
_entity.type
_entity.pdbx_description
1 polymer ?
#
loop_
_entity_poly.entity_id
_entity_poly.type
_entity_poly.pdbx_seq_one_letter_code
_entity_poly.pdbx_strand_id
1 'polypeptide(L)'
;MEILWIILGIIVFILVMGLLVMVHEAGHFLVAKKAGILCHEFSIGMGPLIYQKKKGETLYSVRLFPIGGYVSMAGEEVEDNILKGIKKVKLVINDDREVEKIIVNLDNPKYTDLPIVEIESYDLIGTSKALDDELYIEVLDGEQKIKYIVKRDCLINFEKKAEIQIAPYDRNFVNKPWLNRFLSVLAGPLMNIVLAIVIFFLIGLFSGYAKTNDTVIGEVTEVEGSGNIQLEEGDKLTSINGIKLTDWQSISDALSQIDLSKTPKIVVGIEGKEDIVINPSVFVYSIELAFKVDGTDLPIVGHYSASNEKTKSY
;
A
#
# COMPACT_ATOMS: atom_id res chain seq x y z
N MET A 1 -17.07 -25.02 9.78
CA MET A 1 -15.77 -24.33 10.06
C MET A 1 -15.20 -23.65 8.83
N GLU A 2 -15.25 -24.23 7.63
CA GLU A 2 -14.71 -23.65 6.38
C GLU A 2 -15.29 -22.28 6.03
N ILE A 3 -16.61 -22.08 6.13
CA ILE A 3 -17.27 -20.80 5.83
C ILE A 3 -16.74 -19.67 6.72
N LEU A 4 -16.46 -19.96 8.01
CA LEU A 4 -15.91 -18.97 8.95
C LEU A 4 -14.50 -18.51 8.53
N TRP A 5 -13.67 -19.45 8.08
CA TRP A 5 -12.34 -19.14 7.59
C TRP A 5 -12.35 -18.32 6.30
N ILE A 6 -13.30 -18.60 5.39
CA ILE A 6 -13.51 -17.82 4.17
C ILE A 6 -13.90 -16.38 4.52
N ILE A 7 -14.88 -16.20 5.43
CA ILE A 7 -15.34 -14.88 5.86
C ILE A 7 -14.18 -14.10 6.53
N LEU A 8 -13.45 -14.75 7.42
CA LEU A 8 -12.29 -14.14 8.08
C LEU A 8 -11.21 -13.73 7.06
N GLY A 9 -10.93 -14.59 6.08
CA GLY A 9 -9.99 -14.31 5.00
C GLY A 9 -10.39 -13.07 4.18
N ILE A 10 -11.67 -12.95 3.85
CA ILE A 10 -12.21 -11.78 3.14
C ILE A 10 -12.04 -10.51 3.98
N ILE A 11 -12.36 -10.57 5.27
CA ILE A 11 -12.22 -9.41 6.17
C ILE A 11 -10.75 -8.98 6.25
N VAL A 12 -9.84 -9.93 6.45
CA VAL A 12 -8.39 -9.64 6.52
C VAL A 12 -7.90 -9.05 5.20
N PHE A 13 -8.33 -9.61 4.06
CA PHE A 13 -8.00 -9.08 2.74
C PHE A 13 -8.43 -7.62 2.58
N ILE A 14 -9.67 -7.29 2.95
CA ILE A 14 -10.21 -5.93 2.87
C ILE A 14 -9.40 -4.97 3.77
N LEU A 15 -9.06 -5.39 4.99
CA LEU A 15 -8.27 -4.58 5.91
C LEU A 15 -6.85 -4.32 5.39
N VAL A 16 -6.19 -5.34 4.85
CA VAL A 16 -4.85 -5.22 4.26
C VAL A 16 -4.88 -4.31 3.04
N MET A 17 -5.84 -4.51 2.14
CA MET A 17 -6.01 -3.64 0.97
C MET A 17 -6.28 -2.20 1.38
N GLY A 18 -7.16 -1.98 2.36
CA GLY A 18 -7.44 -0.64 2.90
C GLY A 18 -6.19 0.03 3.47
N LEU A 19 -5.36 -0.71 4.21
CA LEU A 19 -4.10 -0.21 4.74
C LEU A 19 -3.12 0.17 3.63
N LEU A 20 -2.94 -0.70 2.63
CA LEU A 20 -2.05 -0.45 1.48
C LEU A 20 -2.46 0.81 0.73
N VAL A 21 -3.75 0.97 0.45
CA VAL A 21 -4.25 2.17 -0.24
C VAL A 21 -4.12 3.40 0.64
N MET A 22 -4.45 3.33 1.92
CA MET A 22 -4.30 4.46 2.84
C MET A 22 -2.85 4.97 2.90
N VAL A 23 -1.89 4.07 2.97
CA VAL A 23 -0.45 4.43 2.99
C VAL A 23 -0.01 5.00 1.65
N HIS A 24 -0.52 4.47 0.54
CA HIS A 24 -0.31 4.99 -0.81
C HIS A 24 -0.79 6.44 -0.93
N GLU A 25 -2.05 6.70 -0.59
CA GLU A 25 -2.64 8.03 -0.63
C GLU A 25 -1.94 9.01 0.32
N ALA A 26 -1.52 8.51 1.51
CA ALA A 26 -0.74 9.32 2.44
C ALA A 26 0.60 9.76 1.84
N GLY A 27 1.22 8.94 1.00
CA GLY A 27 2.42 9.29 0.25
C GLY A 27 2.19 10.50 -0.66
N HIS A 28 1.18 10.45 -1.51
CA HIS A 28 0.78 11.56 -2.38
C HIS A 28 0.50 12.83 -1.56
N PHE A 29 -0.31 12.70 -0.52
CA PHE A 29 -0.70 13.80 0.33
C PHE A 29 0.48 14.50 1.00
N LEU A 30 1.37 13.74 1.62
CA LEU A 30 2.51 14.30 2.36
C LEU A 30 3.46 15.06 1.44
N VAL A 31 3.76 14.51 0.26
CA VAL A 31 4.67 15.14 -0.70
C VAL A 31 4.00 16.34 -1.35
N ALA A 32 2.72 16.26 -1.72
CA ALA A 32 1.96 17.39 -2.25
C ALA A 32 1.91 18.56 -1.26
N LYS A 33 1.61 18.30 0.01
CA LYS A 33 1.63 19.31 1.08
C LYS A 33 3.02 19.92 1.26
N LYS A 34 4.08 19.11 1.24
CA LYS A 34 5.46 19.60 1.33
C LYS A 34 5.85 20.45 0.11
N ALA A 35 5.33 20.14 -1.07
CA ALA A 35 5.49 20.93 -2.28
C ALA A 35 4.66 22.23 -2.27
N GLY A 36 3.83 22.45 -1.26
CA GLY A 36 2.92 23.60 -1.15
C GLY A 36 1.72 23.53 -2.09
N ILE A 37 1.35 22.32 -2.54
CA ILE A 37 0.12 22.10 -3.31
C ILE A 37 -1.07 22.12 -2.35
N LEU A 38 -2.15 22.79 -2.73
CA LEU A 38 -3.39 22.79 -1.97
C LEU A 38 -4.07 21.42 -2.11
N CYS A 39 -4.26 20.72 -0.99
CA CYS A 39 -5.01 19.47 -0.95
C CYS A 39 -6.37 19.76 -0.33
N HIS A 40 -7.43 19.65 -1.13
CA HIS A 40 -8.82 19.90 -0.70
C HIS A 40 -9.31 18.82 0.24
N GLU A 41 -9.11 17.57 -0.13
CA GLU A 41 -9.59 16.42 0.65
C GLU A 41 -8.54 15.29 0.67
N PHE A 42 -8.43 14.66 1.83
CA PHE A 42 -7.76 13.38 2.02
C PHE A 42 -8.81 12.38 2.50
N SER A 43 -9.15 11.41 1.67
CA SER A 43 -10.20 10.45 1.94
C SER A 43 -9.65 9.04 2.16
N ILE A 44 -10.07 8.42 3.25
CA ILE A 44 -9.88 6.99 3.51
C ILE A 44 -11.16 6.28 3.13
N GLY A 45 -11.05 5.33 2.19
CA GLY A 45 -12.19 4.61 1.64
C GLY A 45 -12.90 5.36 0.50
N MET A 46 -13.92 4.73 -0.03
CA MET A 46 -14.80 5.24 -1.09
C MET A 46 -16.27 5.14 -0.72
N GLY A 47 -17.15 5.76 -1.53
CA GLY A 47 -18.60 5.70 -1.35
C GLY A 47 -19.14 6.73 -0.37
N PRO A 48 -20.27 6.45 0.32
CA PRO A 48 -20.93 7.40 1.21
C PRO A 48 -20.05 7.87 2.37
N LEU A 49 -20.15 9.15 2.70
CA LEU A 49 -19.40 9.77 3.78
C LEU A 49 -19.92 9.27 5.15
N ILE A 50 -19.01 8.74 5.98
CA ILE A 50 -19.30 8.38 7.37
C ILE A 50 -18.89 9.50 8.32
N TYR A 51 -17.66 9.99 8.16
CA TYR A 51 -17.10 11.01 9.04
C TYR A 51 -16.25 11.99 8.24
N GLN A 52 -16.32 13.27 8.60
CA GLN A 52 -15.51 14.31 7.99
C GLN A 52 -15.12 15.37 9.02
N LYS A 53 -13.87 15.79 8.96
CA LYS A 53 -13.33 16.86 9.80
C LYS A 53 -12.38 17.74 9.02
N LYS A 54 -12.61 19.05 9.02
CA LYS A 54 -11.67 20.04 8.45
C LYS A 54 -10.54 20.30 9.45
N LYS A 55 -9.29 20.20 8.98
CA LYS A 55 -8.10 20.58 9.74
C LYS A 55 -7.20 21.45 8.86
N GLY A 56 -7.11 22.74 9.21
CA GLY A 56 -6.49 23.74 8.33
C GLY A 56 -7.30 23.89 7.04
N GLU A 57 -6.64 23.74 5.91
CA GLU A 57 -7.25 23.87 4.58
C GLU A 57 -7.78 22.54 4.01
N THR A 58 -7.46 21.39 4.62
CA THR A 58 -7.77 20.06 4.12
C THR A 58 -8.94 19.45 4.87
N LEU A 59 -9.86 18.83 4.14
CA LEU A 59 -10.91 17.98 4.66
C LEU A 59 -10.37 16.54 4.80
N TYR A 60 -10.45 15.97 5.99
CA TYR A 60 -10.16 14.57 6.26
C TYR A 60 -11.46 13.81 6.34
N SER A 61 -11.65 12.83 5.47
CA SER A 61 -12.89 12.06 5.41
C SER A 61 -12.66 10.56 5.54
N VAL A 62 -13.64 9.89 6.12
CA VAL A 62 -13.73 8.44 6.18
C VAL A 62 -15.02 8.02 5.50
N ARG A 63 -14.93 7.10 4.55
CA ARG A 63 -16.03 6.64 3.72
C ARG A 63 -16.34 5.18 3.98
N LEU A 64 -17.54 4.75 3.58
CA LEU A 64 -18.12 3.47 3.98
C LEU A 64 -17.33 2.25 3.49
N PHE A 65 -16.82 2.28 2.28
CA PHE A 65 -16.10 1.15 1.71
C PHE A 65 -14.59 1.32 1.95
N PRO A 66 -13.95 0.47 2.77
CA PRO A 66 -12.51 0.59 3.07
C PRO A 66 -11.62 0.11 1.90
N ILE A 67 -12.16 0.12 0.70
CA ILE A 67 -11.45 -0.21 -0.54
C ILE A 67 -11.18 1.10 -1.26
N GLY A 68 -9.91 1.47 -1.38
CA GLY A 68 -9.53 2.72 -2.01
C GLY A 68 -9.37 3.89 -1.05
N GLY A 69 -9.17 5.03 -1.62
CA GLY A 69 -9.00 6.34 -1.02
C GLY A 69 -8.67 7.32 -2.12
N TYR A 70 -8.52 8.59 -1.78
CA TYR A 70 -8.04 9.60 -2.73
C TYR A 70 -7.49 10.83 -2.01
N VAL A 71 -6.61 11.51 -2.70
CA VAL A 71 -6.17 12.87 -2.36
C VAL A 71 -6.66 13.79 -3.45
N SER A 72 -7.53 14.73 -3.13
CA SER A 72 -7.95 15.77 -4.07
C SER A 72 -6.95 16.92 -4.03
N MET A 73 -6.10 17.01 -5.03
CA MET A 73 -5.14 18.10 -5.18
C MET A 73 -5.67 19.15 -6.14
N ALA A 74 -5.53 20.42 -5.78
CA ALA A 74 -5.95 21.51 -6.64
C ALA A 74 -5.18 21.50 -7.96
N GLY A 75 -5.91 21.53 -9.09
CA GLY A 75 -5.36 21.53 -10.45
C GLY A 75 -4.80 20.19 -10.93
N GLU A 76 -5.14 19.09 -10.29
CA GLU A 76 -4.89 17.75 -10.83
C GLU A 76 -5.90 17.38 -11.90
N GLU A 77 -7.16 17.67 -11.66
CA GLU A 77 -8.22 17.61 -12.68
C GLU A 77 -8.28 18.94 -13.40
N VAL A 78 -8.44 18.91 -14.71
CA VAL A 78 -8.44 20.09 -15.58
C VAL A 78 -9.78 20.85 -15.42
N GLU A 79 -10.05 21.36 -14.22
CA GLU A 79 -11.10 22.36 -14.01
C GLU A 79 -10.47 23.75 -13.99
N ASP A 80 -10.13 24.24 -15.17
CA ASP A 80 -9.48 25.55 -15.34
C ASP A 80 -10.35 26.74 -14.90
N ASN A 81 -11.63 26.49 -14.54
CA ASN A 81 -12.53 27.59 -14.24
C ASN A 81 -13.66 27.17 -13.32
N ILE A 82 -13.42 27.26 -12.01
CA ILE A 82 -14.35 26.85 -10.94
C ILE A 82 -15.72 27.59 -11.03
N LEU A 83 -15.74 28.82 -11.53
CA LEU A 83 -16.97 29.61 -11.70
C LEU A 83 -17.52 29.59 -13.12
N LYS A 84 -17.04 28.72 -14.01
CA LYS A 84 -17.50 28.64 -15.39
C LYS A 84 -19.01 28.41 -15.49
N GLY A 85 -19.68 29.30 -16.18
CA GLY A 85 -21.12 29.23 -16.38
C GLY A 85 -21.97 29.81 -15.23
N ILE A 86 -21.35 30.24 -14.14
CA ILE A 86 -22.03 30.89 -13.02
C ILE A 86 -22.06 32.39 -13.30
N LYS A 87 -23.27 32.93 -13.35
CA LYS A 87 -23.48 34.36 -13.64
C LYS A 87 -23.77 35.20 -12.40
N LYS A 88 -24.35 34.61 -11.36
CA LYS A 88 -24.78 35.32 -10.17
C LYS A 88 -24.21 34.66 -8.91
N VAL A 89 -23.75 35.50 -8.00
CA VAL A 89 -23.19 35.08 -6.71
C VAL A 89 -23.55 36.06 -5.62
N LYS A 90 -23.31 35.66 -4.37
CA LYS A 90 -23.23 36.57 -3.24
C LYS A 90 -21.79 36.59 -2.71
N LEU A 91 -21.32 37.76 -2.29
CA LEU A 91 -19.95 37.92 -1.80
C LEU A 91 -19.95 38.19 -0.30
N VAL A 92 -19.12 37.50 0.44
CA VAL A 92 -18.77 37.80 1.83
C VAL A 92 -17.47 38.58 1.80
N ILE A 93 -17.52 39.83 2.20
CA ILE A 93 -16.39 40.76 2.19
C ILE A 93 -15.95 40.97 3.63
N ASN A 94 -14.66 40.95 3.88
CA ASN A 94 -14.05 41.20 5.20
C ASN A 94 -13.90 42.71 5.47
N ASP A 95 -13.39 43.08 6.66
CA ASP A 95 -13.17 44.48 7.07
C ASP A 95 -12.11 45.19 6.21
N ASP A 96 -11.20 44.42 5.56
CA ASP A 96 -10.15 44.93 4.65
C ASP A 96 -10.67 45.12 3.22
N ARG A 97 -11.97 44.91 2.98
CA ARG A 97 -12.64 44.95 1.67
C ARG A 97 -12.18 43.84 0.70
N GLU A 98 -11.68 42.75 1.21
CA GLU A 98 -11.37 41.58 0.40
C GLU A 98 -12.50 40.54 0.45
N VAL A 99 -12.71 39.85 -0.66
CA VAL A 99 -13.69 38.74 -0.73
C VAL A 99 -13.13 37.53 -0.02
N GLU A 100 -13.76 37.14 1.08
CA GLU A 100 -13.43 35.97 1.87
C GLU A 100 -14.20 34.72 1.43
N LYS A 101 -15.47 34.93 0.95
CA LYS A 101 -16.26 33.82 0.41
C LYS A 101 -17.09 34.25 -0.79
N ILE A 102 -17.19 33.32 -1.76
CA ILE A 102 -18.07 33.45 -2.93
C ILE A 102 -19.16 32.40 -2.78
N ILE A 103 -20.42 32.86 -2.67
CA ILE A 103 -21.58 32.02 -2.46
C ILE A 103 -22.31 31.83 -3.79
N VAL A 104 -22.16 30.61 -4.33
CA VAL A 104 -22.83 30.20 -5.59
C VAL A 104 -24.25 29.74 -5.33
N ASN A 105 -24.47 29.05 -4.21
CA ASN A 105 -25.81 28.64 -3.80
C ASN A 105 -26.58 29.83 -3.24
N LEU A 106 -27.34 30.50 -4.08
CA LEU A 106 -28.09 31.70 -3.74
C LEU A 106 -29.19 31.50 -2.68
N ASP A 107 -29.67 30.24 -2.55
CA ASP A 107 -30.73 29.85 -1.61
C ASP A 107 -30.19 29.42 -0.24
N ASN A 108 -28.87 29.59 0.01
CA ASN A 108 -28.29 29.22 1.28
C ASN A 108 -28.82 30.13 2.41
N PRO A 109 -29.56 29.58 3.40
CA PRO A 109 -30.23 30.38 4.44
C PRO A 109 -29.26 31.17 5.32
N LYS A 110 -27.98 30.83 5.33
CA LYS A 110 -26.96 31.57 6.08
C LYS A 110 -26.58 32.90 5.47
N TYR A 111 -26.89 33.10 4.19
CA TYR A 111 -26.45 34.26 3.42
C TYR A 111 -27.62 34.97 2.72
N THR A 112 -28.84 34.91 3.31
CA THR A 112 -30.05 35.55 2.76
C THR A 112 -29.91 37.04 2.66
N ASP A 113 -29.23 37.67 3.62
CA ASP A 113 -29.14 39.14 3.74
C ASP A 113 -28.11 39.76 2.79
N LEU A 114 -27.28 38.93 2.12
CA LEU A 114 -26.30 39.43 1.17
C LEU A 114 -26.94 39.73 -0.19
N PRO A 115 -26.54 40.81 -0.86
CA PRO A 115 -27.00 41.14 -2.19
C PRO A 115 -26.54 40.12 -3.22
N ILE A 116 -27.39 39.87 -4.22
CA ILE A 116 -27.03 39.06 -5.38
C ILE A 116 -26.39 39.99 -6.40
N VAL A 117 -25.17 39.69 -6.83
CA VAL A 117 -24.42 40.44 -7.82
C VAL A 117 -24.16 39.61 -9.05
N GLU A 118 -24.03 40.22 -10.21
CA GLU A 118 -23.69 39.56 -11.47
C GLU A 118 -22.17 39.58 -11.69
N ILE A 119 -21.58 38.41 -12.03
CA ILE A 119 -20.14 38.29 -12.34
C ILE A 119 -19.95 38.82 -13.77
N GLU A 120 -19.01 39.74 -13.92
CA GLU A 120 -18.55 40.20 -15.22
C GLU A 120 -17.23 39.59 -15.63
N SER A 121 -16.24 39.63 -14.74
CA SER A 121 -14.95 39.02 -14.95
C SER A 121 -14.34 38.56 -13.62
N TYR A 122 -13.42 37.64 -13.66
CA TYR A 122 -12.68 37.23 -12.47
C TYR A 122 -11.34 36.54 -12.85
N ASP A 123 -10.38 36.64 -11.96
CA ASP A 123 -9.19 35.82 -11.93
C ASP A 123 -8.97 35.33 -10.49
N LEU A 124 -9.21 34.03 -10.26
CA LEU A 124 -9.07 33.38 -8.97
C LEU A 124 -7.80 32.52 -8.88
N ILE A 125 -7.02 32.47 -9.96
CA ILE A 125 -5.80 31.64 -10.07
C ILE A 125 -4.58 32.52 -10.07
N GLY A 126 -4.63 33.66 -10.78
CA GLY A 126 -3.47 34.47 -11.12
C GLY A 126 -2.68 33.89 -12.29
N THR A 127 -2.05 34.74 -13.05
CA THR A 127 -1.33 34.34 -14.28
C THR A 127 0.17 34.34 -14.12
N SER A 128 0.70 34.91 -13.03
CA SER A 128 2.12 35.04 -12.82
C SER A 128 2.62 34.27 -11.58
N LYS A 129 3.93 33.96 -11.61
CA LYS A 129 4.63 33.37 -10.46
C LYS A 129 4.86 34.38 -9.32
N ALA A 130 4.50 35.63 -9.53
CA ALA A 130 4.66 36.66 -8.52
C ALA A 130 3.60 36.53 -7.45
N LEU A 131 4.01 36.59 -6.18
CA LEU A 131 3.11 36.61 -5.02
C LEU A 131 2.22 37.85 -5.00
N ASP A 132 2.51 38.83 -5.86
CA ASP A 132 1.86 40.13 -5.95
C ASP A 132 0.70 40.18 -6.96
N ASP A 133 0.36 39.05 -7.64
CA ASP A 133 -0.81 39.00 -8.49
C ASP A 133 -2.07 39.03 -7.62
N GLU A 134 -2.74 40.16 -7.67
CA GLU A 134 -4.02 40.36 -7.00
C GLU A 134 -5.11 39.52 -7.67
N LEU A 135 -5.60 38.51 -6.94
CA LEU A 135 -6.79 37.78 -7.34
C LEU A 135 -8.01 38.72 -7.25
N TYR A 136 -8.86 38.71 -8.25
CA TYR A 136 -10.01 39.64 -8.27
C TYR A 136 -11.27 38.99 -8.80
N ILE A 137 -12.37 39.64 -8.46
CA ILE A 137 -13.70 39.45 -9.05
C ILE A 137 -14.33 40.81 -9.35
N GLU A 138 -14.75 40.99 -10.58
CA GLU A 138 -15.54 42.16 -11.00
C GLU A 138 -16.98 41.77 -11.08
N VAL A 139 -17.83 42.57 -10.43
CA VAL A 139 -19.25 42.31 -10.37
C VAL A 139 -20.04 43.59 -10.77
N LEU A 140 -21.24 43.37 -11.27
CA LEU A 140 -22.22 44.41 -11.51
C LEU A 140 -23.17 44.47 -10.32
N ASP A 141 -23.24 45.64 -9.67
CA ASP A 141 -24.24 45.99 -8.68
C ASP A 141 -25.14 47.09 -9.27
N GLY A 142 -26.25 46.68 -9.88
CA GLY A 142 -27.04 47.54 -10.74
C GLY A 142 -26.31 47.93 -12.03
N GLU A 143 -26.01 49.21 -12.22
CA GLU A 143 -25.25 49.73 -13.39
C GLU A 143 -23.77 49.99 -13.06
N GLN A 144 -23.35 49.77 -11.80
CA GLN A 144 -22.00 50.06 -11.38
C GLN A 144 -21.13 48.79 -11.44
N LYS A 145 -19.97 48.94 -12.08
CA LYS A 145 -18.91 47.92 -12.06
C LYS A 145 -18.05 48.12 -10.81
N ILE A 146 -17.94 47.08 -10.00
CA ILE A 146 -17.13 47.09 -8.78
C ILE A 146 -16.13 45.96 -8.86
N LYS A 147 -14.83 46.28 -8.72
CA LYS A 147 -13.75 45.29 -8.63
C LYS A 147 -13.41 45.06 -7.16
N TYR A 148 -13.49 43.80 -6.74
CA TYR A 148 -13.06 43.37 -5.41
C TYR A 148 -11.81 42.53 -5.51
N ILE A 149 -10.89 42.73 -4.57
CA ILE A 149 -9.75 41.85 -4.36
C ILE A 149 -10.24 40.58 -3.68
N VAL A 150 -9.78 39.43 -4.14
CA VAL A 150 -10.15 38.14 -3.58
C VAL A 150 -9.01 37.61 -2.73
N LYS A 151 -9.33 37.23 -1.50
CA LYS A 151 -8.36 36.68 -0.57
C LYS A 151 -7.82 35.35 -1.08
N ARG A 152 -6.52 35.10 -0.94
CA ARG A 152 -5.83 33.91 -1.45
C ARG A 152 -6.35 32.57 -0.91
N ASP A 153 -7.00 32.58 0.25
CA ASP A 153 -7.66 31.45 0.89
C ASP A 153 -9.19 31.52 0.80
N CYS A 154 -9.72 32.33 -0.14
CA CYS A 154 -11.15 32.49 -0.37
C CYS A 154 -11.86 31.15 -0.56
N LEU A 155 -13.04 31.02 0.02
CA LEU A 155 -13.86 29.82 -0.05
C LEU A 155 -15.00 30.00 -1.04
N ILE A 156 -15.25 29.01 -1.90
CA ILE A 156 -16.41 28.97 -2.77
C ILE A 156 -17.41 28.00 -2.19
N ASN A 157 -18.64 28.46 -1.98
CA ASN A 157 -19.73 27.65 -1.47
C ASN A 157 -20.70 27.30 -2.60
N PHE A 158 -20.66 26.04 -3.06
CA PHE A 158 -21.54 25.49 -4.09
C PHE A 158 -22.83 24.90 -3.51
N GLU A 159 -22.75 24.33 -2.29
CA GLU A 159 -23.84 23.65 -1.62
C GLU A 159 -23.97 24.14 -0.18
N LYS A 160 -25.07 23.77 0.49
CA LYS A 160 -25.33 24.22 1.88
C LYS A 160 -24.19 23.97 2.86
N LYS A 161 -23.33 22.96 2.61
CA LYS A 161 -22.22 22.57 3.50
C LYS A 161 -20.88 22.40 2.81
N ALA A 162 -20.81 22.36 1.48
CA ALA A 162 -19.58 22.16 0.74
C ALA A 162 -18.90 23.50 0.45
N GLU A 163 -17.75 23.72 1.04
CA GLU A 163 -16.89 24.87 0.77
C GLU A 163 -15.56 24.37 0.20
N ILE A 164 -15.20 24.88 -0.98
CA ILE A 164 -13.92 24.56 -1.65
C ILE A 164 -13.07 25.83 -1.61
N GLN A 165 -11.82 25.70 -1.18
CA GLN A 165 -10.89 26.82 -1.18
C GLN A 165 -10.32 27.03 -2.59
N ILE A 166 -10.18 28.26 -3.03
CA ILE A 166 -9.50 28.56 -4.30
C ILE A 166 -8.01 28.20 -4.20
N ALA A 167 -7.43 27.83 -5.34
CA ALA A 167 -5.99 27.51 -5.43
C ALA A 167 -5.29 28.56 -6.32
N PRO A 168 -4.62 29.55 -5.73
CA PRO A 168 -3.75 30.45 -6.48
C PRO A 168 -2.70 29.70 -7.28
N TYR A 169 -2.12 30.37 -8.29
CA TYR A 169 -1.16 29.81 -9.23
C TYR A 169 -0.05 28.97 -8.57
N ASP A 170 0.54 29.51 -7.49
CA ASP A 170 1.62 28.88 -6.73
C ASP A 170 1.19 27.66 -5.91
N ARG A 171 -0.12 27.47 -5.70
CA ARG A 171 -0.70 26.36 -4.91
C ARG A 171 -1.38 25.28 -5.75
N ASN A 172 -1.37 25.47 -7.07
CA ASN A 172 -1.99 24.58 -8.03
C ASN A 172 -0.98 23.52 -8.53
N PHE A 173 -1.38 22.25 -8.61
CA PHE A 173 -0.50 21.14 -9.01
C PHE A 173 0.14 21.35 -10.38
N VAL A 174 -0.65 21.72 -11.41
CA VAL A 174 -0.12 21.88 -12.79
C VAL A 174 0.93 22.97 -12.91
N ASN A 175 0.89 23.97 -12.02
CA ASN A 175 1.81 25.10 -12.03
C ASN A 175 3.09 24.87 -11.24
N LYS A 176 3.19 23.74 -10.52
CA LYS A 176 4.41 23.38 -9.80
C LYS A 176 5.54 22.94 -10.74
N PRO A 177 6.80 23.14 -10.34
CA PRO A 177 7.94 22.57 -11.05
C PRO A 177 7.74 21.08 -11.33
N TRP A 178 8.21 20.61 -12.47
CA TRP A 178 8.02 19.23 -12.92
C TRP A 178 8.48 18.20 -11.87
N LEU A 179 9.58 18.49 -11.16
CA LEU A 179 10.10 17.60 -10.12
C LEU A 179 9.11 17.44 -8.94
N ASN A 180 8.47 18.53 -8.51
CA ASN A 180 7.48 18.49 -7.43
C ASN A 180 6.25 17.67 -7.86
N ARG A 181 5.80 17.82 -9.10
CA ARG A 181 4.70 17.02 -9.66
C ARG A 181 5.07 15.55 -9.75
N PHE A 182 6.26 15.26 -10.31
CA PHE A 182 6.77 13.90 -10.42
C PHE A 182 6.90 13.23 -9.04
N LEU A 183 7.51 13.91 -8.06
CA LEU A 183 7.65 13.37 -6.71
C LEU A 183 6.30 13.17 -6.02
N SER A 184 5.32 14.06 -6.23
CA SER A 184 3.97 13.90 -5.67
C SER A 184 3.29 12.65 -6.23
N VAL A 185 3.44 12.37 -7.54
CA VAL A 185 2.87 11.17 -8.17
C VAL A 185 3.64 9.90 -7.76
N LEU A 186 4.98 9.97 -7.68
CA LEU A 186 5.80 8.83 -7.31
C LEU A 186 5.67 8.43 -5.83
N ALA A 187 5.28 9.37 -4.97
CA ALA A 187 5.26 9.18 -3.53
C ALA A 187 4.31 8.06 -3.07
N GLY A 188 3.17 7.86 -3.75
CA GLY A 188 2.25 6.77 -3.43
C GLY A 188 2.90 5.39 -3.54
N PRO A 189 3.39 4.99 -4.73
CA PRO A 189 4.10 3.72 -4.90
C PRO A 189 5.31 3.56 -3.97
N LEU A 190 6.10 4.62 -3.76
CA LEU A 190 7.25 4.59 -2.84
C LEU A 190 6.84 4.28 -1.40
N MET A 191 5.73 4.85 -0.92
CA MET A 191 5.25 4.58 0.44
C MET A 191 4.82 3.12 0.61
N ASN A 192 4.30 2.47 -0.42
CA ASN A 192 4.01 1.03 -0.36
C ASN A 192 5.29 0.19 -0.28
N ILE A 193 6.36 0.58 -0.97
CA ILE A 193 7.67 -0.07 -0.84
C ILE A 193 8.21 0.10 0.59
N VAL A 194 8.14 1.31 1.14
CA VAL A 194 8.54 1.58 2.53
C VAL A 194 7.72 0.72 3.50
N LEU A 195 6.40 0.64 3.31
CA LEU A 195 5.53 -0.20 4.13
C LEU A 195 5.93 -1.67 4.04
N ALA A 196 6.22 -2.19 2.85
CA ALA A 196 6.68 -3.57 2.68
C ALA A 196 8.00 -3.82 3.45
N ILE A 197 8.98 -2.91 3.33
CA ILE A 197 10.24 -3.02 4.07
C ILE A 197 10.00 -3.03 5.58
N VAL A 198 9.12 -2.15 6.09
CA VAL A 198 8.76 -2.11 7.52
C VAL A 198 8.10 -3.41 7.96
N ILE A 199 7.17 -3.95 7.17
CA ILE A 199 6.50 -5.22 7.49
C ILE A 199 7.51 -6.37 7.53
N PHE A 200 8.38 -6.50 6.52
CA PHE A 200 9.42 -7.55 6.51
C PHE A 200 10.40 -7.40 7.66
N PHE A 201 10.78 -6.18 8.00
CA PHE A 201 11.63 -5.92 9.16
C PHE A 201 10.96 -6.35 10.47
N LEU A 202 9.67 -6.03 10.65
CA LEU A 202 8.91 -6.46 11.82
C LEU A 202 8.75 -7.98 11.88
N ILE A 203 8.45 -8.63 10.74
CA ILE A 203 8.40 -10.10 10.67
C ILE A 203 9.75 -10.67 11.10
N GLY A 204 10.87 -10.17 10.56
CA GLY A 204 12.21 -10.63 10.93
C GLY A 204 12.54 -10.43 12.42
N LEU A 205 12.05 -9.31 13.01
CA LEU A 205 12.22 -9.05 14.45
C LEU A 205 11.45 -10.02 15.35
N PHE A 206 10.21 -10.34 14.97
CA PHE A 206 9.32 -11.15 15.82
C PHE A 206 9.38 -12.63 15.52
N SER A 207 9.66 -13.02 14.27
CA SER A 207 9.75 -14.44 13.89
C SER A 207 11.14 -15.05 14.13
N GLY A 208 12.14 -14.22 14.45
CA GLY A 208 13.52 -14.69 14.53
C GLY A 208 14.06 -15.11 13.15
N TYR A 209 15.21 -15.75 13.13
CA TYR A 209 15.75 -16.35 11.92
C TYR A 209 15.78 -17.88 12.08
N ALA A 210 15.41 -18.59 11.02
CA ALA A 210 15.51 -20.04 10.99
C ALA A 210 16.98 -20.44 11.02
N LYS A 211 17.39 -21.23 12.01
CA LYS A 211 18.69 -21.89 11.96
C LYS A 211 18.60 -23.03 10.95
N THR A 212 19.13 -22.80 9.75
CA THR A 212 19.17 -23.79 8.65
C THR A 212 20.16 -24.91 8.85
N ASN A 213 20.70 -25.08 10.04
CA ASN A 213 21.83 -25.96 10.31
C ASN A 213 21.46 -27.30 10.96
N ASP A 214 20.18 -27.63 11.10
CA ASP A 214 19.77 -28.90 11.66
C ASP A 214 19.43 -29.92 10.55
N THR A 215 19.95 -31.13 10.69
CA THR A 215 19.68 -32.26 9.79
C THR A 215 18.52 -33.11 10.29
N VAL A 216 17.53 -32.50 10.94
CA VAL A 216 16.38 -33.16 11.53
C VAL A 216 15.26 -33.33 10.48
N ILE A 217 14.71 -34.55 10.42
CA ILE A 217 13.59 -34.90 9.52
C ILE A 217 12.32 -34.28 10.05
N GLY A 218 11.63 -33.50 9.22
CA GLY A 218 10.31 -32.89 9.56
C GLY A 218 9.16 -33.77 9.19
N GLU A 219 9.18 -34.37 8.00
CA GLU A 219 8.13 -35.27 7.54
C GLU A 219 8.74 -36.36 6.63
N VAL A 220 8.23 -37.55 6.75
CA VAL A 220 8.60 -38.70 5.88
C VAL A 220 7.35 -39.13 5.13
N THR A 221 7.35 -38.94 3.81
CA THR A 221 6.25 -39.39 2.95
C THR A 221 6.70 -40.68 2.21
N GLU A 222 6.01 -41.78 2.47
CA GLU A 222 6.23 -43.01 1.72
C GLU A 222 5.69 -42.90 0.30
N VAL A 223 6.52 -43.25 -0.67
CA VAL A 223 6.10 -43.36 -2.07
C VAL A 223 5.87 -44.82 -2.42
N GLU A 224 4.85 -45.10 -3.23
CA GLU A 224 4.45 -46.47 -3.62
C GLU A 224 5.67 -47.23 -4.20
N GLY A 225 6.03 -48.39 -3.57
CA GLY A 225 7.20 -49.19 -3.92
C GLY A 225 8.47 -48.91 -3.10
N SER A 226 8.46 -47.99 -2.14
CA SER A 226 9.65 -47.61 -1.36
C SER A 226 10.07 -48.61 -0.31
N GLY A 227 9.26 -49.61 0.03
CA GLY A 227 9.54 -50.54 1.11
C GLY A 227 9.40 -49.93 2.50
N ASN A 228 9.62 -50.74 3.53
CA ASN A 228 9.49 -50.29 4.92
C ASN A 228 10.77 -49.59 5.35
N ILE A 229 10.77 -48.26 5.45
CA ILE A 229 11.90 -47.48 5.93
C ILE A 229 11.65 -47.03 7.35
N GLN A 230 12.65 -47.22 8.17
CA GLN A 230 12.63 -46.93 9.60
C GLN A 230 13.07 -45.48 9.92
N LEU A 231 12.80 -44.55 9.02
CA LEU A 231 12.97 -43.11 9.27
C LEU A 231 11.68 -42.51 9.84
N GLU A 232 11.78 -41.76 10.88
CA GLU A 232 10.68 -41.13 11.58
C GLU A 232 10.83 -39.60 11.60
N GLU A 233 9.75 -38.92 11.72
CA GLU A 233 9.74 -37.49 12.00
C GLU A 233 10.48 -37.19 13.30
N GLY A 234 11.38 -36.21 13.28
CA GLY A 234 12.24 -35.83 14.40
C GLY A 234 13.59 -36.54 14.41
N ASP A 235 13.85 -37.52 13.52
CA ASP A 235 15.16 -38.17 13.41
C ASP A 235 16.20 -37.16 12.91
N LYS A 236 17.35 -37.12 13.59
CA LYS A 236 18.48 -36.28 13.19
C LYS A 236 19.52 -37.09 12.43
N LEU A 237 19.69 -36.75 11.17
CA LEU A 237 20.69 -37.41 10.31
C LEU A 237 22.10 -36.95 10.67
N THR A 238 23.00 -37.93 10.88
CA THR A 238 24.40 -37.67 11.24
C THR A 238 25.38 -37.96 10.12
N SER A 239 25.05 -38.93 9.26
CA SER A 239 25.92 -39.31 8.13
C SER A 239 25.12 -39.97 7.00
N ILE A 240 25.66 -39.92 5.78
CA ILE A 240 25.18 -40.68 4.62
C ILE A 240 26.42 -41.38 4.00
N ASN A 241 26.41 -42.70 3.95
CA ASN A 241 27.56 -43.54 3.50
C ASN A 241 28.88 -43.14 4.17
N GLY A 242 28.84 -42.79 5.46
CA GLY A 242 30.00 -42.35 6.24
C GLY A 242 30.43 -40.89 6.02
N ILE A 243 29.77 -40.17 5.11
CA ILE A 243 29.96 -38.71 4.96
C ILE A 243 29.21 -38.03 6.09
N LYS A 244 29.94 -37.33 6.96
CA LYS A 244 29.33 -36.62 8.11
C LYS A 244 28.52 -35.44 7.66
N LEU A 245 27.29 -35.32 8.20
CA LEU A 245 26.40 -34.22 7.96
C LEU A 245 26.54 -33.16 9.05
N THR A 246 26.65 -31.91 8.68
CA THR A 246 26.79 -30.76 9.59
C THR A 246 25.66 -29.78 9.47
N ASP A 247 25.04 -29.73 8.29
CA ASP A 247 23.99 -28.82 7.94
C ASP A 247 23.16 -29.39 6.77
N TRP A 248 22.10 -28.67 6.40
CA TRP A 248 21.25 -29.03 5.29
C TRP A 248 22.00 -29.18 3.95
N GLN A 249 22.93 -28.28 3.66
CA GLN A 249 23.69 -28.32 2.41
C GLN A 249 24.53 -29.57 2.31
N SER A 250 25.09 -30.03 3.44
CA SER A 250 25.90 -31.25 3.50
C SER A 250 25.12 -32.51 3.12
N ILE A 251 23.79 -32.54 3.32
CA ILE A 251 22.94 -33.65 2.84
C ILE A 251 22.93 -33.67 1.32
N SER A 252 22.68 -32.49 0.70
CA SER A 252 22.71 -32.36 -0.76
C SER A 252 24.04 -32.75 -1.36
N ASP A 253 25.13 -32.28 -0.74
CA ASP A 253 26.47 -32.53 -1.18
C ASP A 253 26.84 -34.05 -1.04
N ALA A 254 26.41 -34.66 0.05
CA ALA A 254 26.61 -36.11 0.26
C ALA A 254 25.83 -36.94 -0.75
N LEU A 255 24.57 -36.60 -1.02
CA LEU A 255 23.74 -37.29 -2.00
C LEU A 255 24.25 -37.12 -3.44
N SER A 256 24.78 -35.96 -3.78
CA SER A 256 25.36 -35.70 -5.11
C SER A 256 26.61 -36.50 -5.41
N GLN A 257 27.31 -36.94 -4.39
CA GLN A 257 28.52 -37.78 -4.52
C GLN A 257 28.21 -39.29 -4.67
N ILE A 258 26.96 -39.68 -4.44
CA ILE A 258 26.53 -41.08 -4.52
C ILE A 258 26.09 -41.41 -5.95
N ASP A 259 26.82 -42.25 -6.65
CA ASP A 259 26.39 -42.86 -7.91
C ASP A 259 25.40 -44.00 -7.59
N LEU A 260 24.11 -43.69 -7.60
CA LEU A 260 23.01 -44.62 -7.30
C LEU A 260 23.03 -45.86 -8.20
N SER A 261 23.65 -45.79 -9.39
CA SER A 261 23.76 -46.93 -10.33
C SER A 261 24.82 -47.96 -9.94
N LYS A 262 25.78 -47.52 -9.12
CA LYS A 262 26.93 -48.35 -8.68
C LYS A 262 26.90 -48.67 -7.19
N THR A 263 26.07 -47.95 -6.41
CA THR A 263 25.99 -48.09 -4.96
C THR A 263 24.86 -49.06 -4.60
N PRO A 264 25.17 -50.29 -4.14
CA PRO A 264 24.11 -51.29 -3.88
C PRO A 264 23.30 -51.02 -2.62
N LYS A 265 23.80 -50.18 -1.72
CA LYS A 265 23.17 -49.83 -0.44
C LYS A 265 23.59 -48.43 -0.01
N ILE A 266 22.65 -47.68 0.53
CA ILE A 266 22.88 -46.39 1.18
C ILE A 266 22.77 -46.59 2.70
N VAL A 267 23.79 -46.22 3.42
CA VAL A 267 23.82 -46.28 4.89
C VAL A 267 23.56 -44.89 5.43
N VAL A 268 22.49 -44.74 6.20
CA VAL A 268 22.10 -43.47 6.82
C VAL A 268 22.29 -43.58 8.33
N GLY A 269 23.17 -42.74 8.86
CA GLY A 269 23.41 -42.64 10.30
C GLY A 269 22.40 -41.69 10.95
N ILE A 270 21.86 -42.11 12.08
CA ILE A 270 20.88 -41.34 12.86
C ILE A 270 21.38 -41.14 14.28
N GLU A 271 21.16 -39.95 14.84
CA GLU A 271 21.57 -39.67 16.21
C GLU A 271 20.82 -40.55 17.23
N GLY A 272 21.53 -41.36 17.99
CA GLY A 272 20.93 -42.21 19.04
C GLY A 272 20.21 -43.46 18.57
N LYS A 273 20.23 -43.80 17.26
CA LYS A 273 19.68 -45.02 16.67
C LYS A 273 20.79 -45.83 15.93
N GLU A 274 20.50 -47.07 15.58
CA GLU A 274 21.36 -47.84 14.67
C GLU A 274 21.26 -47.30 13.24
N ASP A 275 22.36 -47.40 12.49
CA ASP A 275 22.41 -46.97 11.10
C ASP A 275 21.40 -47.75 10.25
N ILE A 276 20.62 -47.00 9.47
CA ILE A 276 19.61 -47.60 8.56
C ILE A 276 20.27 -47.90 7.20
N VAL A 277 20.04 -49.09 6.68
CA VAL A 277 20.54 -49.51 5.37
C VAL A 277 19.38 -49.49 4.36
N ILE A 278 19.51 -48.64 3.36
CA ILE A 278 18.49 -48.40 2.35
C ILE A 278 18.94 -48.95 1.00
N ASN A 279 18.07 -49.66 0.29
CA ASN A 279 18.37 -50.20 -1.05
C ASN A 279 17.94 -49.15 -2.11
N PRO A 280 18.89 -48.58 -2.90
CA PRO A 280 18.62 -47.55 -3.88
C PRO A 280 17.64 -47.95 -4.98
N SER A 281 17.55 -49.27 -5.31
CA SER A 281 16.70 -49.75 -6.39
C SER A 281 15.20 -49.75 -6.07
N VAL A 282 14.82 -49.54 -4.80
CA VAL A 282 13.43 -49.54 -4.30
C VAL A 282 13.06 -48.16 -3.74
N PHE A 283 13.97 -47.21 -3.85
CA PHE A 283 13.94 -46.00 -3.06
C PHE A 283 13.40 -44.77 -3.85
N VAL A 284 12.20 -44.31 -3.50
CA VAL A 284 11.74 -42.97 -3.82
C VAL A 284 11.17 -42.36 -2.52
N TYR A 285 11.93 -41.46 -1.91
CA TYR A 285 11.48 -40.74 -0.72
C TYR A 285 11.40 -39.25 -0.96
N SER A 286 10.40 -38.66 -0.37
CA SER A 286 10.35 -37.23 -0.15
C SER A 286 10.60 -36.97 1.33
N ILE A 287 11.74 -36.38 1.66
CA ILE A 287 12.10 -36.01 3.04
C ILE A 287 11.89 -34.51 3.14
N GLU A 288 10.93 -34.08 3.94
CA GLU A 288 10.79 -32.69 4.35
C GLU A 288 11.52 -32.49 5.67
N LEU A 289 12.40 -31.51 5.70
CA LEU A 289 13.15 -31.20 6.91
C LEU A 289 12.46 -30.11 7.71
N ALA A 290 12.35 -30.35 9.01
CA ALA A 290 11.87 -29.35 9.95
C ALA A 290 12.99 -28.38 10.33
N PHE A 291 12.70 -27.11 10.30
CA PHE A 291 13.56 -26.06 10.83
C PHE A 291 13.03 -25.64 12.21
N LYS A 292 13.89 -25.69 13.21
CA LYS A 292 13.61 -25.06 14.50
C LYS A 292 13.88 -23.57 14.42
N VAL A 293 12.85 -22.79 14.56
CA VAL A 293 12.95 -21.36 14.86
C VAL A 293 12.68 -21.22 16.35
N ASP A 294 13.70 -20.86 17.15
CA ASP A 294 13.63 -20.60 18.59
C ASP A 294 12.31 -21.01 19.28
N GLY A 295 12.08 -22.35 19.41
CA GLY A 295 10.93 -22.92 20.13
C GLY A 295 9.66 -23.14 19.32
N THR A 296 9.64 -22.86 18.02
CA THR A 296 8.52 -23.21 17.13
C THR A 296 9.02 -24.09 15.98
N ASP A 297 8.43 -25.27 15.85
CA ASP A 297 8.67 -26.15 14.70
C ASP A 297 7.86 -25.62 13.52
N LEU A 298 8.51 -24.94 12.57
CA LEU A 298 7.91 -24.55 11.30
C LEU A 298 8.40 -25.50 10.22
N PRO A 299 7.51 -26.23 9.53
CA PRO A 299 7.92 -27.05 8.39
C PRO A 299 8.39 -26.14 7.26
N ILE A 300 9.64 -26.27 6.85
CA ILE A 300 10.11 -25.68 5.60
C ILE A 300 10.19 -26.81 4.57
N VAL A 301 9.41 -26.64 3.51
CA VAL A 301 9.26 -27.59 2.42
C VAL A 301 10.55 -27.61 1.60
N GLY A 302 11.38 -28.63 1.83
CA GLY A 302 12.46 -29.00 0.94
C GLY A 302 12.22 -30.42 0.45
N HIS A 303 11.72 -30.57 -0.77
CA HIS A 303 11.51 -31.89 -1.35
C HIS A 303 12.86 -32.49 -1.77
N TYR A 304 13.27 -33.58 -1.13
CA TYR A 304 14.32 -34.43 -1.61
C TYR A 304 13.71 -35.72 -2.19
N SER A 305 13.73 -35.86 -3.51
CA SER A 305 13.38 -37.15 -4.13
C SER A 305 14.63 -37.80 -4.69
N ALA A 306 15.01 -38.93 -4.14
CA ALA A 306 16.03 -39.78 -4.73
C ALA A 306 15.29 -40.81 -5.63
N SER A 307 15.18 -40.55 -6.92
CA SER A 307 14.68 -41.52 -7.89
C SER A 307 15.82 -42.04 -8.76
N ASN A 308 15.81 -43.34 -9.01
CA ASN A 308 16.74 -44.00 -9.92
C ASN A 308 16.39 -43.78 -11.41
N GLU A 309 15.40 -42.99 -11.71
CA GLU A 309 15.05 -42.60 -13.07
C GLU A 309 15.77 -41.30 -13.45
N LYS A 310 16.59 -41.40 -14.52
CA LYS A 310 17.10 -40.25 -15.24
C LYS A 310 15.92 -39.39 -15.65
N THR A 311 15.61 -38.38 -14.86
CA THR A 311 14.70 -37.32 -15.28
C THR A 311 15.31 -36.66 -16.51
N LYS A 312 14.77 -36.98 -17.68
CA LYS A 312 14.98 -36.19 -18.88
C LYS A 312 14.44 -34.80 -18.58
N SER A 313 15.35 -33.84 -18.46
CA SER A 313 14.99 -32.42 -18.51
C SER A 313 14.29 -32.13 -19.81
N TYR A 314 13.05 -31.60 -19.68
CA TYR A 314 12.41 -30.86 -20.75
C TYR A 314 12.61 -29.38 -20.48
#